data_e4e1d88a03b07c02cb577bf114f16b6f
#
_entry.id   e4e1d88a03b07c02cb577bf114f16b6f
#
_cell.length_a   1.000
_cell.length_b   1.000
_cell.length_c   1.000
_cell.angle_alpha   90.00
_cell.angle_beta   90.00
_cell.angle_gamma   90.00
#
_symmetry.space_group_name_H-M   'P 1'
#
loop_
_entity.id
_entity.type
_entity.pdbx_description
1 polymer ?
#
loop_
_entity_poly.entity_id
_entity_poly.type
_entity_poly.pdbx_seq_one_letter_code
_entity_poly.pdbx_strand_id
1 'polypeptide(L)'
;MVLGGAMEGKAAERLFDRMEACPEAITMVTPYMYHNYIDALIKIGKKDVAHRKMSKYWGGMVANSADTFWELYNPENPNESPYGGTIVNSYCHAWSCGPAYFLRTYFNDTKDEP
;
A
#
# COMPACT_ATOMS: atom_id res chain seq x y z
N MET A 1 -0.44 -13.80 7.19
CA MET A 1 -1.49 -14.40 8.04
C MET A 1 -2.89 -14.21 7.43
N VAL A 2 -3.38 -13.00 7.21
CA VAL A 2 -4.73 -12.75 6.66
C VAL A 2 -4.86 -13.28 5.22
N LEU A 3 -3.95 -12.94 4.32
CA LEU A 3 -3.98 -13.39 2.92
C LEU A 3 -3.84 -14.91 2.79
N GLY A 4 -3.07 -15.54 3.68
CA GLY A 4 -2.92 -17.00 3.75
C GLY A 4 -4.04 -17.74 4.48
N GLY A 5 -5.11 -17.05 4.93
CA GLY A 5 -6.26 -17.68 5.60
C GLY A 5 -6.01 -18.14 7.03
N ALA A 6 -4.87 -17.80 7.63
CA ALA A 6 -4.56 -18.19 9.02
C ALA A 6 -5.28 -17.32 10.07
N MET A 7 -5.86 -16.18 9.65
CA MET A 7 -6.58 -15.27 10.53
C MET A 7 -7.65 -14.52 9.76
N GLU A 8 -8.86 -14.48 10.30
CA GLU A 8 -10.05 -13.90 9.64
C GLU A 8 -10.93 -13.12 10.64
N GLY A 9 -11.91 -12.36 10.12
CA GLY A 9 -12.93 -11.64 10.88
C GLY A 9 -12.35 -10.73 11.96
N LYS A 10 -12.99 -10.68 13.12
CA LYS A 10 -12.60 -9.80 14.25
C LYS A 10 -11.17 -10.04 14.77
N ALA A 11 -10.61 -11.23 14.61
CA ALA A 11 -9.24 -11.51 15.01
C ALA A 11 -8.24 -10.79 14.08
N ALA A 12 -8.52 -10.82 12.78
CA ALA A 12 -7.73 -10.07 11.79
C ALA A 12 -7.84 -8.56 11.98
N GLU A 13 -9.05 -8.03 12.25
CA GLU A 13 -9.24 -6.62 12.54
C GLU A 13 -8.40 -6.16 13.74
N ARG A 14 -8.47 -6.91 14.85
CA ARG A 14 -7.66 -6.61 16.06
C ARG A 14 -6.15 -6.68 15.77
N LEU A 15 -5.72 -7.57 14.87
CA LEU A 15 -4.31 -7.62 14.47
C LEU A 15 -3.88 -6.32 13.79
N PHE A 16 -4.67 -5.83 12.84
CA PHE A 16 -4.39 -4.55 12.17
C PHE A 16 -4.37 -3.37 13.14
N ASP A 17 -5.36 -3.28 14.04
CA ASP A 17 -5.42 -2.21 15.02
C ASP A 17 -4.19 -2.23 15.96
N ARG A 18 -3.73 -3.42 16.35
CA ARG A 18 -2.49 -3.57 17.14
C ARG A 18 -1.23 -3.22 16.36
N MET A 19 -1.16 -3.58 15.08
CA MET A 19 -0.01 -3.20 14.22
C MET A 19 0.09 -1.70 14.06
N GLU A 20 -1.04 -1.01 13.82
CA GLU A 20 -1.08 0.45 13.67
C GLU A 20 -0.69 1.18 14.97
N ALA A 21 -0.97 0.58 16.12
CA ALA A 21 -0.66 1.15 17.43
C ALA A 21 0.74 0.75 17.97
N CYS A 22 1.47 -0.11 17.26
CA CYS A 22 2.76 -0.62 17.71
C CYS A 22 3.90 0.31 17.27
N PRO A 23 4.59 0.98 18.21
CA PRO A 23 5.67 1.91 17.86
C PRO A 23 6.93 1.19 17.34
N GLU A 24 7.08 -0.11 17.66
CA GLU A 24 8.19 -0.92 17.17
C GLU A 24 7.89 -1.61 15.83
N ALA A 25 6.71 -1.39 15.25
CA ALA A 25 6.37 -1.96 13.94
C ALA A 25 7.30 -1.41 12.86
N ILE A 26 7.87 -2.31 12.07
CA ILE A 26 8.74 -1.94 10.95
C ILE A 26 7.93 -1.11 9.94
N THR A 27 8.42 0.09 9.62
CA THR A 27 7.82 0.95 8.60
C THR A 27 7.92 0.29 7.22
N MET A 28 6.79 0.19 6.54
CA MET A 28 6.75 -0.28 5.17
C MET A 28 7.22 0.85 4.23
N VAL A 29 8.22 0.57 3.41
CA VAL A 29 8.78 1.55 2.46
C VAL A 29 8.68 1.10 1.01
N THR A 30 8.18 -0.11 0.73
CA THR A 30 8.04 -0.62 -0.63
C THR A 30 6.58 -0.74 -1.04
N PRO A 31 6.22 -0.37 -2.28
CA PRO A 31 4.88 -0.58 -2.82
C PRO A 31 4.45 -2.05 -2.81
N TYR A 32 5.40 -2.98 -2.91
CA TYR A 32 5.14 -4.42 -2.79
C TYR A 32 4.54 -4.79 -1.42
N MET A 33 5.09 -4.24 -0.34
CA MET A 33 4.55 -4.46 1.01
C MET A 33 3.20 -3.78 1.18
N TYR A 34 3.05 -2.55 0.69
CA TYR A 34 1.76 -1.85 0.69
C TYR A 34 0.69 -2.58 -0.12
N HIS A 35 1.04 -3.21 -1.25
CA HIS A 35 0.10 -4.03 -2.01
C HIS A 35 -0.51 -5.13 -1.13
N ASN A 36 0.32 -5.93 -0.46
CA ASN A 36 -0.15 -7.00 0.42
C ASN A 36 -0.98 -6.46 1.60
N TYR A 37 -0.58 -5.31 2.14
CA TYR A 37 -1.29 -4.66 3.24
C TYR A 37 -2.68 -4.16 2.82
N ILE A 38 -2.79 -3.50 1.68
CA ILE A 38 -4.06 -3.02 1.10
C ILE A 38 -4.99 -4.21 0.79
N ASP A 39 -4.47 -5.26 0.15
CA ASP A 39 -5.24 -6.47 -0.16
C ASP A 39 -5.79 -7.13 1.11
N ALA A 40 -4.98 -7.24 2.16
CA ALA A 40 -5.42 -7.78 3.43
C ALA A 40 -6.52 -6.92 4.09
N LEU A 41 -6.43 -5.58 4.02
CA LEU A 41 -7.49 -4.67 4.51
C LEU A 41 -8.80 -4.86 3.74
N ILE A 42 -8.73 -4.98 2.42
CA ILE A 42 -9.90 -5.25 1.57
C ILE A 42 -10.53 -6.59 1.96
N LYS A 43 -9.72 -7.63 2.11
CA LYS A 43 -10.17 -8.99 2.47
C LYS A 43 -10.94 -9.04 3.80
N ILE A 44 -10.58 -8.22 4.77
CA ILE A 44 -11.30 -8.12 6.06
C ILE A 44 -12.42 -7.07 6.06
N GLY A 45 -12.77 -6.49 4.90
CA GLY A 45 -13.87 -5.55 4.75
C GLY A 45 -13.54 -4.09 5.08
N LYS A 46 -12.29 -3.75 5.39
CA LYS A 46 -11.86 -2.38 5.69
C LYS A 46 -11.51 -1.58 4.41
N LYS A 47 -12.40 -1.57 3.40
CA LYS A 47 -12.16 -0.91 2.10
C LYS A 47 -11.83 0.57 2.21
N ASP A 48 -12.55 1.33 3.07
CA ASP A 48 -12.29 2.76 3.23
C ASP A 48 -10.90 3.04 3.82
N VAL A 49 -10.45 2.19 4.75
CA VAL A 49 -9.09 2.28 5.31
C VAL A 49 -8.07 1.95 4.24
N ALA A 50 -8.30 0.91 3.47
CA ALA A 50 -7.44 0.51 2.35
C ALA A 50 -7.29 1.66 1.33
N HIS A 51 -8.40 2.29 0.93
CA HIS A 51 -8.39 3.42 0.02
C HIS A 51 -7.58 4.61 0.57
N ARG A 52 -7.81 5.01 1.83
CA ARG A 52 -7.05 6.10 2.46
C ARG A 52 -5.55 5.81 2.54
N LYS A 53 -5.17 4.57 2.92
CA LYS A 53 -3.75 4.16 2.99
C LYS A 53 -3.10 4.16 1.61
N MET A 54 -3.78 3.64 0.61
CA MET A 54 -3.33 3.65 -0.78
C MET A 54 -3.15 5.09 -1.27
N SER A 55 -4.16 5.95 -1.10
CA SER A 55 -4.10 7.35 -1.51
C SER A 55 -3.00 8.13 -0.80
N LYS A 56 -2.78 7.87 0.49
CA LYS A 56 -1.68 8.51 1.24
C LYS A 56 -0.31 8.10 0.73
N TYR A 57 -0.08 6.80 0.50
CA TYR A 57 1.23 6.30 0.14
C TYR A 57 1.60 6.68 -1.31
N TRP A 58 0.79 6.30 -2.30
CA TRP A 58 1.07 6.63 -3.71
C TRP A 58 0.84 8.11 -4.01
N GLY A 59 -0.12 8.75 -3.36
CA GLY A 59 -0.29 10.21 -3.44
C GLY A 59 0.92 10.97 -2.90
N GLY A 60 1.62 10.42 -1.91
CA GLY A 60 2.90 10.93 -1.43
C GLY A 60 3.99 10.89 -2.51
N MET A 61 4.07 9.81 -3.30
CA MET A 61 4.98 9.76 -4.46
C MET A 61 4.66 10.87 -5.46
N VAL A 62 3.38 11.04 -5.82
CA VAL A 62 2.94 12.10 -6.73
C VAL A 62 3.28 13.49 -6.20
N ALA A 63 3.07 13.75 -4.91
CA ALA A 63 3.44 15.00 -4.26
C ALA A 63 4.96 15.26 -4.28
N ASN A 64 5.78 14.21 -4.40
CA ASN A 64 7.23 14.27 -4.58
C ASN A 64 7.64 14.16 -6.05
N SER A 65 6.76 14.56 -6.97
CA SER A 65 7.01 14.66 -8.43
C SER A 65 7.14 13.31 -9.14
N ALA A 66 6.52 12.24 -8.63
CA ALA A 66 6.46 10.98 -9.36
C ALA A 66 5.56 11.13 -10.60
N ASP A 67 6.12 10.85 -11.76
CA ASP A 67 5.45 10.72 -13.04
C ASP A 67 5.27 9.25 -13.47
N THR A 68 5.85 8.34 -12.70
CA THR A 68 5.81 6.88 -12.88
C THR A 68 5.63 6.19 -11.54
N PHE A 69 5.52 4.87 -11.52
CA PHE A 69 5.45 4.06 -10.31
C PHE A 69 6.85 3.77 -9.74
N TRP A 70 7.17 4.35 -8.62
CA TRP A 70 8.47 4.19 -7.96
C TRP A 70 8.62 2.83 -7.27
N GLU A 71 9.84 2.29 -7.27
CA GLU A 71 10.20 1.05 -6.60
C GLU A 71 10.06 1.13 -5.08
N LEU A 72 10.37 2.31 -4.52
CA LEU A 72 10.49 2.57 -3.10
C LEU A 72 10.10 4.00 -2.78
N TYR A 73 9.43 4.19 -1.67
CA TYR A 73 9.11 5.51 -1.12
C TYR A 73 8.97 5.42 0.39
N ASN A 74 9.79 6.18 1.11
CA ASN A 74 9.63 6.38 2.55
C ASN A 74 8.88 7.69 2.80
N PRO A 75 7.62 7.67 3.30
CA PRO A 75 6.88 8.89 3.57
C PRO A 75 7.52 9.82 4.62
N GLU A 76 8.34 9.28 5.54
CA GLU A 76 9.00 10.02 6.60
C GLU A 76 10.34 10.62 6.13
N ASN A 77 10.98 10.00 5.16
CA ASN A 77 12.20 10.46 4.54
C ASN A 77 12.26 10.14 3.05
N PRO A 78 11.67 10.98 2.17
CA PRO A 78 11.62 10.73 0.73
C PRO A 78 12.98 10.54 0.04
N ASN A 79 14.06 10.97 0.69
CA ASN A 79 15.43 10.85 0.18
C ASN A 79 16.16 9.60 0.70
N GLU A 80 15.46 8.74 1.48
CA GLU A 80 16.05 7.50 1.98
C GLU A 80 16.04 6.40 0.92
N SER A 81 17.13 5.66 0.86
CA SER A 81 17.22 4.45 0.08
C SER A 81 18.06 3.39 0.82
N PRO A 82 17.55 2.16 0.98
CA PRO A 82 18.32 1.07 1.53
C PRO A 82 19.50 0.63 0.63
N TYR A 83 19.54 1.14 -0.60
CA TYR A 83 20.57 0.81 -1.59
C TYR A 83 21.76 1.79 -1.58
N GLY A 84 21.81 2.71 -0.60
CA GLY A 84 22.92 3.65 -0.44
C GLY A 84 22.73 5.01 -1.10
N GLY A 85 21.58 5.26 -1.74
CA GLY A 85 21.21 6.56 -2.30
C GLY A 85 20.05 6.46 -3.27
N THR A 86 19.32 7.56 -3.46
CA THR A 86 18.11 7.59 -4.29
C THR A 86 18.38 7.36 -5.78
N ILE A 87 19.60 7.64 -6.24
CA ILE A 87 19.99 7.45 -7.65
C ILE A 87 19.93 5.98 -8.10
N VAL A 88 20.01 5.03 -7.17
CA VAL A 88 19.96 3.59 -7.48
C VAL A 88 18.56 3.01 -7.43
N ASN A 89 17.57 3.80 -6.98
CA ASN A 89 16.17 3.38 -6.98
C ASN A 89 15.63 3.35 -8.42
N SER A 90 14.78 2.37 -8.71
CA SER A 90 14.00 2.40 -9.94
C SER A 90 12.81 3.34 -9.79
N TYR A 91 12.69 4.30 -10.70
CA TYR A 91 11.56 5.23 -10.77
C TYR A 91 10.47 4.78 -11.76
N CYS A 92 10.59 3.59 -12.33
CA CYS A 92 9.57 2.92 -13.13
C CYS A 92 9.56 1.43 -12.81
N HIS A 93 8.84 1.04 -11.76
CA HIS A 93 8.88 -0.33 -11.24
C HIS A 93 7.48 -0.96 -11.20
N ALA A 94 7.33 -2.10 -11.91
CA ALA A 94 6.04 -2.77 -12.09
C ALA A 94 5.35 -3.20 -10.78
N TRP A 95 6.08 -3.58 -9.75
CA TRP A 95 5.46 -3.98 -8.48
C TRP A 95 4.74 -2.84 -7.73
N SER A 96 4.91 -1.60 -8.20
CA SER A 96 4.23 -0.44 -7.66
C SER A 96 2.87 -0.15 -8.30
N CYS A 97 2.46 -0.92 -9.31
CA CYS A 97 1.20 -0.72 -10.04
C CYS A 97 -0.05 -1.16 -9.27
N GLY A 98 0.06 -1.50 -7.98
CA GLY A 98 -1.06 -1.90 -7.12
C GLY A 98 -2.30 -1.01 -7.20
N PRO A 99 -2.19 0.34 -7.20
CA PRO A 99 -3.35 1.21 -7.31
C PRO A 99 -4.21 0.97 -8.54
N ALA A 100 -3.59 0.72 -9.70
CA ALA A 100 -4.34 0.45 -10.93
C ALA A 100 -5.19 -0.83 -10.80
N TYR A 101 -4.66 -1.88 -10.17
CA TYR A 101 -5.38 -3.10 -9.87
C TYR A 101 -6.51 -2.87 -8.88
N PHE A 102 -6.23 -2.27 -7.72
CA PHE A 102 -7.21 -2.10 -6.66
C PHE A 102 -8.36 -1.18 -7.07
N LEU A 103 -8.05 -0.04 -7.70
CA LEU A 103 -9.07 0.90 -8.17
C LEU A 103 -10.01 0.23 -9.16
N ARG A 104 -9.46 -0.49 -10.13
CA ARG A 104 -10.27 -1.19 -11.14
C ARG A 104 -11.13 -2.30 -10.53
N THR A 105 -10.57 -3.06 -9.57
CA THR A 105 -11.22 -4.27 -9.05
C THR A 105 -12.22 -3.98 -7.93
N TYR A 106 -11.93 -3.00 -7.08
CA TYR A 106 -12.67 -2.82 -5.83
C TYR A 106 -13.29 -1.44 -5.61
N PHE A 107 -12.85 -0.42 -6.36
CA PHE A 107 -13.29 0.97 -6.19
C PHE A 107 -13.87 1.60 -7.45
N ASN A 108 -13.98 0.85 -8.52
CA ASN A 108 -14.64 1.31 -9.74
C ASN A 108 -16.15 1.11 -9.61
N ASP A 109 -16.87 2.17 -9.23
CA ASP A 109 -18.34 2.16 -9.16
C ASP A 109 -19.00 2.36 -10.54
N THR A 110 -18.24 2.49 -11.61
CA THR A 110 -18.79 2.42 -12.95
C THR A 110 -19.23 0.99 -13.20
N LYS A 111 -20.50 0.71 -12.88
CA LYS A 111 -21.23 -0.36 -13.55
C LYS A 111 -21.10 -0.05 -15.02
N ASP A 112 -20.37 -0.89 -15.76
CA ASP A 112 -20.47 -0.90 -17.21
C ASP A 112 -21.96 -1.12 -17.51
N GLU A 113 -22.68 -0.06 -17.82
CA GLU A 113 -23.96 -0.18 -18.51
C GLU A 113 -23.64 -0.72 -19.90
N PRO A 114 -24.31 -1.76 -20.35
CA PRO A 114 -24.06 -2.40 -21.65
C PRO A 114 -24.35 -1.48 -22.81
#